data_e3b590c0a6f291cd47bb9509d567d2ae
#
_entry.id   e3b590c0a6f291cd47bb9509d567d2ae
#
_cell.length_a   1.000
_cell.length_b   1.000
_cell.length_c   1.000
_cell.angle_alpha   90.00
_cell.angle_beta   90.00
_cell.angle_gamma   90.00
#
_symmetry.space_group_name_H-M   'P 1'
#
loop_
_entity.id
_entity.type
_entity.pdbx_description
1 polymer ?
#
loop_
_entity_poly.entity_id
_entity_poly.type
_entity_poly.pdbx_seq_one_letter_code
_entity_poly.pdbx_strand_id
1 'polypeptide(L)'
;MKKQPSNSSSPWNKTRVSSRLGIEYPIIQGPLGGLSTQRLAAAVSNFGGLGSFGAHGLAPSAIKDVIAEIRALTSKPFAMNLWVSMEDEGARTSGSEAFSRSLAPLAGHIQALGGTLPVYKPHVPMKFEDQVRVLLDAKVPVFSFIVGVPPKEIFDECRFQGIVTIGTATTPDEAIVLEQAGVDVIVASGFEAGGHRGSFLLSSEESLTGTFSLVPQVVDAVSVPVIAAGGIADARGILAAFALGAEGVQIGTAFLACEESGAIALHRNAILSGKARRTGLTRGFTGRLARGIHNQLLAELNRPGVEILPYPLQRFLLKNLTSLAERAQNADLLQLWAGQSANLSRHTDATALLQALVSEISAVAGPVLGWARQASGK
;
A
#
# COMPACT_ATOMS: atom_id res chain seq x y z
N MET A 1 -36.09 11.17 7.70
CA MET A 1 -36.53 9.77 7.61
C MET A 1 -35.40 8.97 6.96
N LYS A 2 -34.60 8.25 7.75
CA LYS A 2 -33.54 7.38 7.21
C LYS A 2 -34.22 6.18 6.53
N LYS A 3 -33.92 5.94 5.25
CA LYS A 3 -34.41 4.76 4.52
C LYS A 3 -33.89 3.50 5.23
N GLN A 4 -34.82 2.63 5.65
CA GLN A 4 -34.48 1.28 6.11
C GLN A 4 -33.75 0.52 4.97
N PRO A 5 -32.72 -0.27 5.26
CA PRO A 5 -32.09 -1.09 4.24
C PRO A 5 -33.08 -2.14 3.72
N SER A 6 -33.26 -2.14 2.40
CA SER A 6 -34.04 -3.18 1.72
C SER A 6 -33.43 -4.56 1.98
N ASN A 7 -34.26 -5.48 2.44
CA ASN A 7 -33.92 -6.87 2.75
C ASN A 7 -33.77 -7.70 1.44
N SER A 8 -32.89 -7.27 0.52
CA SER A 8 -32.42 -8.10 -0.59
C SER A 8 -31.04 -8.62 -0.20
N SER A 9 -30.87 -9.92 -0.06
CA SER A 9 -29.59 -10.59 0.15
C SER A 9 -28.72 -10.44 -1.09
N SER A 10 -28.21 -9.23 -1.31
CA SER A 10 -27.17 -8.99 -2.32
C SER A 10 -25.92 -9.77 -1.91
N PRO A 11 -25.28 -10.53 -2.80
CA PRO A 11 -24.05 -11.23 -2.45
C PRO A 11 -23.01 -10.23 -1.96
N TRP A 12 -22.21 -10.60 -0.95
CA TRP A 12 -21.24 -9.73 -0.25
C TRP A 12 -20.29 -9.00 -1.18
N ASN A 13 -20.05 -9.54 -2.38
CA ASN A 13 -19.14 -8.99 -3.38
C ASN A 13 -19.80 -7.96 -4.32
N LYS A 14 -21.12 -7.72 -4.21
CA LYS A 14 -21.82 -6.70 -5.02
C LYS A 14 -21.92 -5.38 -4.23
N THR A 15 -20.90 -4.56 -4.37
CA THR A 15 -20.75 -3.27 -3.68
C THR A 15 -20.58 -2.13 -4.70
N ARG A 16 -20.65 -0.86 -4.24
CA ARG A 16 -20.35 0.29 -5.11
C ARG A 16 -18.89 0.24 -5.58
N VAL A 17 -17.95 -0.24 -4.73
CA VAL A 17 -16.52 -0.45 -5.09
C VAL A 17 -16.40 -1.45 -6.24
N SER A 18 -16.98 -2.67 -6.11
CA SER A 18 -16.87 -3.67 -7.17
C SER A 18 -17.50 -3.22 -8.48
N SER A 19 -18.64 -2.52 -8.41
CA SER A 19 -19.33 -1.97 -9.57
C SER A 19 -18.54 -0.85 -10.25
N ARG A 20 -17.96 0.08 -9.46
CA ARG A 20 -17.19 1.21 -10.00
C ARG A 20 -15.89 0.76 -10.66
N LEU A 21 -15.21 -0.24 -10.09
CA LEU A 21 -13.94 -0.76 -10.58
C LEU A 21 -14.10 -1.84 -11.66
N GLY A 22 -15.31 -2.33 -11.91
CA GLY A 22 -15.57 -3.40 -12.88
C GLY A 22 -14.96 -4.75 -12.48
N ILE A 23 -14.91 -5.05 -11.18
CA ILE A 23 -14.33 -6.27 -10.61
C ILE A 23 -15.40 -7.17 -9.99
N GLU A 24 -15.10 -8.47 -9.87
CA GLU A 24 -16.02 -9.44 -9.30
C GLU A 24 -16.02 -9.39 -7.76
N TYR A 25 -14.84 -9.31 -7.16
CA TYR A 25 -14.64 -9.27 -5.72
C TYR A 25 -14.06 -7.90 -5.31
N PRO A 26 -14.63 -7.20 -4.32
CA PRO A 26 -14.12 -5.92 -3.86
C PRO A 26 -12.83 -6.08 -3.02
N ILE A 27 -11.86 -6.81 -3.56
CA ILE A 27 -10.55 -7.10 -2.99
C ILE A 27 -9.49 -6.48 -3.91
N ILE A 28 -8.77 -5.51 -3.37
CA ILE A 28 -7.72 -4.77 -4.06
C ILE A 28 -6.35 -5.22 -3.53
N GLN A 29 -5.45 -5.60 -4.41
CA GLN A 29 -4.06 -5.80 -4.04
C GLN A 29 -3.41 -4.43 -3.82
N GLY A 30 -2.78 -4.23 -2.66
CA GLY A 30 -2.07 -2.98 -2.36
C GLY A 30 -0.95 -2.69 -3.36
N PRO A 31 -0.73 -1.42 -3.74
CA PRO A 31 0.35 -1.05 -4.65
C PRO A 31 1.70 -1.15 -3.94
N LEU A 32 2.33 -2.30 -4.03
CA LEU A 32 3.57 -2.65 -3.34
C LEU A 32 4.77 -1.95 -4.03
N GLY A 33 4.99 -0.66 -3.78
CA GLY A 33 6.00 0.15 -4.45
C GLY A 33 7.40 -0.48 -4.46
N GLY A 34 7.92 -0.77 -5.65
CA GLY A 34 9.19 -1.47 -5.84
C GLY A 34 9.14 -2.99 -5.58
N LEU A 35 8.00 -3.52 -5.14
CA LEU A 35 7.76 -4.94 -4.84
C LEU A 35 6.50 -5.49 -5.56
N SER A 36 5.79 -4.66 -6.33
CA SER A 36 4.78 -5.12 -7.28
C SER A 36 5.46 -5.75 -8.49
N THR A 37 4.79 -6.73 -9.09
CA THR A 37 5.14 -7.28 -10.39
C THR A 37 3.93 -7.29 -11.31
N GLN A 38 4.17 -7.35 -12.60
CA GLN A 38 3.13 -7.50 -13.61
C GLN A 38 2.37 -8.82 -13.44
N ARG A 39 3.08 -9.89 -13.03
CA ARG A 39 2.52 -11.20 -12.73
C ARG A 39 1.53 -11.14 -11.57
N LEU A 40 1.91 -10.49 -10.46
CA LEU A 40 1.02 -10.33 -9.31
C LEU A 40 -0.23 -9.54 -9.67
N ALA A 41 -0.06 -8.38 -10.30
CA ALA A 41 -1.19 -7.55 -10.73
C ALA A 41 -2.15 -8.31 -11.65
N ALA A 42 -1.61 -9.04 -12.64
CA ALA A 42 -2.42 -9.84 -13.56
C ALA A 42 -3.11 -11.02 -12.87
N ALA A 43 -2.44 -11.74 -11.96
CA ALA A 43 -3.02 -12.88 -11.24
C ALA A 43 -4.23 -12.43 -10.41
N VAL A 44 -4.12 -11.31 -9.68
CA VAL A 44 -5.22 -10.76 -8.89
C VAL A 44 -6.38 -10.29 -9.78
N SER A 45 -6.07 -9.60 -10.88
CA SER A 45 -7.10 -9.14 -11.83
C SER A 45 -7.81 -10.29 -12.52
N ASN A 46 -7.08 -11.32 -12.96
CA ASN A 46 -7.65 -12.50 -13.60
C ASN A 46 -8.55 -13.31 -12.67
N PHE A 47 -8.27 -13.33 -11.37
CA PHE A 47 -9.14 -13.95 -10.37
C PHE A 47 -10.46 -13.18 -10.18
N GLY A 48 -10.49 -11.89 -10.47
CA GLY A 48 -11.67 -11.04 -10.30
C GLY A 48 -11.54 -9.97 -9.21
N GLY A 49 -10.35 -9.80 -8.60
CA GLY A 49 -10.00 -8.64 -7.77
C GLY A 49 -9.43 -7.50 -8.61
N LEU A 50 -8.85 -6.50 -7.97
CA LEU A 50 -8.09 -5.43 -8.62
C LEU A 50 -6.59 -5.60 -8.33
N GLY A 51 -5.83 -6.06 -9.31
CA GLY A 51 -4.37 -6.02 -9.24
C GLY A 51 -3.87 -4.59 -9.31
N SER A 52 -2.82 -4.25 -8.56
CA SER A 52 -2.29 -2.90 -8.51
C SER A 52 -0.77 -2.88 -8.59
N PHE A 53 -0.21 -1.93 -9.34
CA PHE A 53 1.23 -1.77 -9.53
C PHE A 53 1.71 -0.41 -9.03
N GLY A 54 2.64 -0.39 -8.07
CA GLY A 54 3.26 0.83 -7.54
C GLY A 54 4.39 1.33 -8.44
N ALA A 55 4.13 2.34 -9.25
CA ALA A 55 5.02 2.82 -10.30
C ALA A 55 5.82 4.08 -9.95
N HIS A 56 5.59 4.70 -8.77
CA HIS A 56 6.18 6.00 -8.40
C HIS A 56 7.71 6.07 -8.48
N GLY A 57 8.42 4.93 -8.39
CA GLY A 57 9.88 4.87 -8.48
C GLY A 57 10.44 4.66 -9.89
N LEU A 58 9.58 4.61 -10.92
CA LEU A 58 9.95 4.27 -12.30
C LEU A 58 9.99 5.51 -13.19
N ALA A 59 10.95 5.52 -14.14
CA ALA A 59 10.94 6.50 -15.20
C ALA A 59 9.71 6.32 -16.14
N PRO A 60 9.24 7.39 -16.80
CA PRO A 60 8.08 7.33 -17.70
C PRO A 60 8.13 6.20 -18.73
N SER A 61 9.28 5.96 -19.36
CA SER A 61 9.47 4.87 -20.32
C SER A 61 9.22 3.50 -19.70
N ALA A 62 9.77 3.25 -18.49
CA ALA A 62 9.58 1.99 -17.78
C ALA A 62 8.12 1.79 -17.32
N ILE A 63 7.40 2.87 -17.00
CA ILE A 63 5.95 2.78 -16.69
C ILE A 63 5.18 2.30 -17.92
N LYS A 64 5.51 2.82 -19.10
CA LYS A 64 4.89 2.40 -20.36
C LYS A 64 5.09 0.91 -20.63
N ASP A 65 6.30 0.40 -20.41
CA ASP A 65 6.63 -1.02 -20.59
C ASP A 65 5.85 -1.89 -19.61
N VAL A 66 5.79 -1.50 -18.33
CA VAL A 66 5.01 -2.19 -17.30
C VAL A 66 3.52 -2.27 -17.67
N ILE A 67 2.93 -1.19 -18.17
CA ILE A 67 1.51 -1.18 -18.59
C ILE A 67 1.30 -2.16 -19.75
N ALA A 68 2.22 -2.17 -20.74
CA ALA A 68 2.14 -3.08 -21.88
C ALA A 68 2.25 -4.55 -21.43
N GLU A 69 3.16 -4.86 -20.52
CA GLU A 69 3.34 -6.21 -19.98
C GLU A 69 2.13 -6.67 -19.14
N ILE A 70 1.54 -5.81 -18.30
CA ILE A 70 0.30 -6.16 -17.58
C ILE A 70 -0.82 -6.47 -18.57
N ARG A 71 -1.00 -5.65 -19.61
CA ARG A 71 -2.02 -5.86 -20.65
C ARG A 71 -1.81 -7.13 -21.47
N ALA A 72 -0.57 -7.58 -21.61
CA ALA A 72 -0.28 -8.87 -22.25
C ALA A 72 -0.68 -10.07 -21.37
N LEU A 73 -0.75 -9.89 -20.04
CA LEU A 73 -1.08 -10.93 -19.08
C LEU A 73 -2.56 -10.95 -18.65
N THR A 74 -3.29 -9.84 -18.84
CA THR A 74 -4.70 -9.73 -18.45
C THR A 74 -5.47 -8.73 -19.31
N SER A 75 -6.73 -9.08 -19.63
CA SER A 75 -7.72 -8.16 -20.19
C SER A 75 -8.64 -7.52 -19.12
N LYS A 76 -8.45 -7.88 -17.86
CA LYS A 76 -9.24 -7.40 -16.73
C LYS A 76 -8.72 -6.04 -16.22
N PRO A 77 -9.56 -5.26 -15.49
CA PRO A 77 -9.09 -4.01 -14.88
C PRO A 77 -7.91 -4.21 -13.93
N PHE A 78 -6.97 -3.27 -13.97
CA PHE A 78 -5.84 -3.16 -13.05
C PHE A 78 -5.57 -1.71 -12.71
N ALA A 79 -4.91 -1.45 -11.58
CA ALA A 79 -4.56 -0.11 -11.14
C ALA A 79 -3.07 0.17 -11.29
N MET A 80 -2.75 1.40 -11.73
CA MET A 80 -1.40 1.97 -11.65
C MET A 80 -1.37 3.02 -10.53
N ASN A 81 -0.39 2.89 -9.63
CA ASN A 81 -0.26 3.79 -8.48
C ASN A 81 0.92 4.72 -8.62
N LEU A 82 0.70 6.01 -8.34
CA LEU A 82 1.75 7.03 -8.25
C LEU A 82 1.71 7.74 -6.89
N TRP A 83 2.82 8.37 -6.54
CA TRP A 83 2.91 9.32 -5.44
C TRP A 83 2.81 10.73 -6.00
N VAL A 84 1.96 11.55 -5.41
CA VAL A 84 1.83 12.95 -5.84
C VAL A 84 3.04 13.75 -5.38
N SER A 85 3.45 13.62 -4.11
CA SER A 85 4.69 14.21 -3.61
C SER A 85 5.86 13.23 -3.75
N MET A 86 6.86 13.62 -4.52
CA MET A 86 8.01 12.77 -4.87
C MET A 86 9.25 13.02 -4.00
N GLU A 87 9.27 14.08 -3.20
CA GLU A 87 10.36 14.43 -2.29
C GLU A 87 9.83 15.19 -1.07
N ASP A 88 10.57 15.12 0.04
CA ASP A 88 10.26 15.89 1.24
C ASP A 88 11.05 17.21 1.26
N GLU A 89 10.55 18.16 2.03
CA GLU A 89 11.26 19.38 2.35
C GLU A 89 12.66 19.05 2.91
N GLY A 90 13.65 19.79 2.50
CA GLY A 90 15.04 19.56 2.87
C GLY A 90 15.81 18.55 2.02
N ALA A 91 15.14 17.75 1.16
CA ALA A 91 15.85 16.81 0.28
C ALA A 91 16.83 17.51 -0.69
N ARG A 92 16.47 18.71 -1.17
CA ARG A 92 17.31 19.51 -2.07
C ARG A 92 18.42 20.26 -1.36
N THR A 93 18.26 20.54 -0.06
CA THR A 93 19.23 21.31 0.75
C THR A 93 20.15 20.42 1.58
N SER A 94 19.84 19.13 1.70
CA SER A 94 20.71 18.16 2.37
C SER A 94 21.99 17.94 1.58
N GLY A 95 23.13 18.23 2.20
CA GLY A 95 24.47 18.11 1.59
C GLY A 95 25.21 16.84 2.01
N SER A 96 26.48 16.77 1.58
CA SER A 96 27.39 15.65 1.88
C SER A 96 27.64 15.45 3.38
N GLU A 97 27.57 16.50 4.19
CA GLU A 97 27.77 16.42 5.63
C GLU A 97 26.61 15.70 6.33
N ALA A 98 25.35 16.06 6.05
CA ALA A 98 24.16 15.35 6.54
C ALA A 98 24.16 13.88 6.09
N PHE A 99 24.55 13.64 4.84
CA PHE A 99 24.70 12.28 4.31
C PHE A 99 25.73 11.46 5.10
N SER A 100 26.88 12.06 5.43
CA SER A 100 27.94 11.38 6.19
C SER A 100 27.48 11.05 7.63
N ARG A 101 26.76 11.96 8.29
CA ARG A 101 26.20 11.69 9.63
C ARG A 101 25.17 10.56 9.60
N SER A 102 24.28 10.55 8.61
CA SER A 102 23.28 9.48 8.45
C SER A 102 23.89 8.14 8.02
N LEU A 103 25.05 8.15 7.36
CA LEU A 103 25.79 6.95 6.98
C LEU A 103 26.52 6.31 8.17
N ALA A 104 26.95 7.12 9.16
CA ALA A 104 27.81 6.67 10.26
C ALA A 104 27.31 5.39 10.97
N PRO A 105 26.04 5.25 11.37
CA PRO A 105 25.56 4.03 12.03
C PRO A 105 25.58 2.79 11.14
N LEU A 106 25.64 2.95 9.82
CA LEU A 106 25.58 1.86 8.83
C LEU A 106 26.96 1.45 8.31
N ALA A 107 27.97 2.31 8.51
CA ALA A 107 29.31 2.13 7.92
C ALA A 107 29.96 0.81 8.33
N GLY A 108 29.86 0.42 9.60
CA GLY A 108 30.38 -0.84 10.09
C GLY A 108 29.75 -2.08 9.43
N HIS A 109 28.44 -2.05 9.20
CA HIS A 109 27.73 -3.16 8.51
C HIS A 109 28.16 -3.27 7.04
N ILE A 110 28.26 -2.12 6.35
CA ILE A 110 28.69 -2.09 4.95
C ILE A 110 30.09 -2.68 4.81
N GLN A 111 31.04 -2.27 5.67
CA GLN A 111 32.41 -2.76 5.67
C GLN A 111 32.48 -4.26 6.03
N ALA A 112 31.75 -4.70 7.07
CA ALA A 112 31.71 -6.10 7.48
C ALA A 112 31.15 -7.04 6.39
N LEU A 113 30.27 -6.50 5.52
CA LEU A 113 29.74 -7.21 4.36
C LEU A 113 30.63 -7.06 3.09
N GLY A 114 31.86 -6.52 3.24
CA GLY A 114 32.81 -6.36 2.15
C GLY A 114 32.45 -5.25 1.15
N GLY A 115 31.58 -4.32 1.54
CA GLY A 115 31.16 -3.23 0.69
C GLY A 115 32.03 -1.96 0.84
N THR A 116 31.90 -1.07 -0.14
CA THR A 116 32.47 0.29 -0.09
C THR A 116 31.39 1.27 0.37
N LEU A 117 31.78 2.27 1.17
CA LEU A 117 30.85 3.30 1.63
C LEU A 117 30.33 4.11 0.44
N PRO A 118 29.01 4.35 0.38
CA PRO A 118 28.42 5.17 -0.67
C PRO A 118 28.87 6.64 -0.52
N VAL A 119 29.01 7.32 -1.66
CA VAL A 119 29.33 8.75 -1.72
C VAL A 119 28.05 9.52 -2.02
N TYR A 120 27.88 10.66 -1.37
CA TYR A 120 26.76 11.56 -1.63
C TYR A 120 26.67 11.93 -3.11
N LYS A 121 25.47 11.87 -3.66
CA LYS A 121 25.14 12.37 -4.99
C LYS A 121 23.90 13.25 -4.89
N PRO A 122 23.90 14.43 -5.50
CA PRO A 122 22.70 15.26 -5.58
C PRO A 122 21.53 14.47 -6.18
N HIS A 123 20.36 14.62 -5.58
CA HIS A 123 19.15 14.00 -6.10
C HIS A 123 18.55 14.83 -7.24
N VAL A 124 18.16 14.15 -8.31
CA VAL A 124 17.34 14.71 -9.38
C VAL A 124 15.94 14.14 -9.23
N PRO A 125 14.95 14.94 -8.84
CA PRO A 125 13.59 14.44 -8.62
C PRO A 125 12.94 14.04 -9.94
N MET A 126 12.20 12.93 -9.92
CA MET A 126 11.23 12.64 -10.98
C MET A 126 10.02 13.54 -10.79
N LYS A 127 9.40 13.94 -11.89
CA LYS A 127 8.20 14.77 -11.85
C LYS A 127 6.97 13.88 -11.91
N PHE A 128 6.03 14.10 -11.01
CA PHE A 128 4.73 13.43 -11.01
C PHE A 128 4.01 13.62 -12.34
N GLU A 129 4.08 14.84 -12.90
CA GLU A 129 3.42 15.21 -14.15
C GLU A 129 3.88 14.35 -15.33
N ASP A 130 5.18 14.04 -15.40
CA ASP A 130 5.74 13.19 -16.46
C ASP A 130 5.25 11.73 -16.32
N GLN A 131 5.12 11.25 -15.07
CA GLN A 131 4.66 9.89 -14.81
C GLN A 131 3.15 9.75 -15.05
N VAL A 132 2.33 10.67 -14.55
CA VAL A 132 0.87 10.61 -14.72
C VAL A 132 0.47 10.76 -16.19
N ARG A 133 1.20 11.55 -16.98
CA ARG A 133 0.97 11.67 -18.43
C ARG A 133 1.00 10.31 -19.12
N VAL A 134 1.96 9.45 -18.76
CA VAL A 134 2.04 8.08 -19.33
C VAL A 134 0.78 7.27 -19.01
N LEU A 135 0.24 7.39 -17.80
CA LEU A 135 -0.98 6.68 -17.39
C LEU A 135 -2.19 7.16 -18.19
N LEU A 136 -2.32 8.48 -18.36
CA LEU A 136 -3.39 9.12 -19.12
C LEU A 136 -3.31 8.74 -20.60
N ASP A 137 -2.15 8.87 -21.21
CA ASP A 137 -1.92 8.52 -22.63
C ASP A 137 -2.20 7.02 -22.89
N ALA A 138 -1.83 6.17 -21.93
CA ALA A 138 -2.10 4.75 -21.99
C ALA A 138 -3.57 4.40 -21.63
N LYS A 139 -4.38 5.34 -21.16
CA LYS A 139 -5.77 5.11 -20.70
C LYS A 139 -5.85 3.89 -19.77
N VAL A 140 -5.09 3.91 -18.67
CA VAL A 140 -5.13 2.82 -17.69
C VAL A 140 -6.55 2.70 -17.11
N PRO A 141 -7.04 1.49 -16.79
CA PRO A 141 -8.39 1.34 -16.27
C PRO A 141 -8.60 2.08 -14.94
N VAL A 142 -7.59 2.04 -14.05
CA VAL A 142 -7.66 2.68 -12.72
C VAL A 142 -6.33 3.40 -12.44
N PHE A 143 -6.43 4.66 -12.06
CA PHE A 143 -5.32 5.45 -11.52
C PHE A 143 -5.50 5.60 -10.00
N SER A 144 -4.58 5.05 -9.22
CA SER A 144 -4.55 5.25 -7.78
C SER A 144 -3.38 6.14 -7.36
N PHE A 145 -3.55 6.88 -6.28
CA PHE A 145 -2.51 7.79 -5.79
C PHE A 145 -2.49 7.92 -4.27
N ILE A 146 -1.35 8.38 -3.75
CA ILE A 146 -1.05 8.52 -2.32
C ILE A 146 -0.12 9.73 -2.11
N VAL A 147 -0.08 10.26 -0.89
CA VAL A 147 0.82 11.36 -0.47
C VAL A 147 0.52 12.65 -1.24
N GLY A 148 -0.72 13.08 -1.21
CA GLY A 148 -1.19 14.30 -1.84
C GLY A 148 -2.41 14.12 -2.72
N VAL A 149 -2.83 15.21 -3.34
CA VAL A 149 -3.97 15.28 -4.26
C VAL A 149 -3.46 15.77 -5.61
N PRO A 150 -3.70 15.04 -6.71
CA PRO A 150 -3.38 15.51 -8.06
C PRO A 150 -4.07 16.85 -8.39
N PRO A 151 -3.50 17.67 -9.30
CA PRO A 151 -4.17 18.83 -9.83
C PRO A 151 -5.54 18.50 -10.45
N LYS A 152 -6.46 19.46 -10.41
CA LYS A 152 -7.84 19.29 -10.90
C LYS A 152 -7.90 18.80 -12.36
N GLU A 153 -6.99 19.29 -13.19
CA GLU A 153 -6.91 18.96 -14.61
C GLU A 153 -6.71 17.46 -14.84
N ILE A 154 -5.99 16.79 -13.92
CA ILE A 154 -5.78 15.32 -13.98
C ILE A 154 -7.11 14.59 -13.73
N PHE A 155 -7.91 15.03 -12.75
CA PHE A 155 -9.23 14.43 -12.49
C PHE A 155 -10.19 14.65 -13.66
N ASP A 156 -10.18 15.86 -14.25
CA ASP A 156 -11.02 16.18 -15.40
C ASP A 156 -10.66 15.29 -16.60
N GLU A 157 -9.36 15.09 -16.85
CA GLU A 157 -8.90 14.22 -17.92
C GLU A 157 -9.20 12.73 -17.64
N CYS A 158 -9.00 12.25 -16.41
CA CYS A 158 -9.40 10.90 -16.01
C CYS A 158 -10.89 10.67 -16.28
N ARG A 159 -11.76 11.60 -15.87
CA ARG A 159 -13.21 11.53 -16.08
C ARG A 159 -13.55 11.51 -17.57
N PHE A 160 -12.94 12.37 -18.37
CA PHE A 160 -13.14 12.41 -19.81
C PHE A 160 -12.75 11.10 -20.51
N GLN A 161 -11.66 10.46 -20.04
CA GLN A 161 -11.16 9.21 -20.60
C GLN A 161 -11.82 7.96 -19.99
N GLY A 162 -12.64 8.08 -18.96
CA GLY A 162 -13.25 6.95 -18.26
C GLY A 162 -12.29 6.21 -17.34
N ILE A 163 -11.19 6.84 -16.92
CA ILE A 163 -10.23 6.31 -15.95
C ILE A 163 -10.79 6.49 -14.54
N VAL A 164 -10.95 5.41 -13.79
CA VAL A 164 -11.41 5.47 -12.40
C VAL A 164 -10.27 5.89 -11.48
N THR A 165 -10.54 6.83 -10.57
CA THR A 165 -9.54 7.36 -9.65
C THR A 165 -9.72 6.81 -8.22
N ILE A 166 -8.61 6.43 -7.57
CA ILE A 166 -8.59 5.99 -6.17
C ILE A 166 -7.58 6.82 -5.40
N GLY A 167 -8.05 7.59 -4.40
CA GLY A 167 -7.20 8.36 -3.48
C GLY A 167 -7.04 7.67 -2.13
N THR A 168 -5.87 7.79 -1.49
CA THR A 168 -5.65 7.23 -0.15
C THR A 168 -5.67 8.33 0.90
N ALA A 169 -6.53 8.15 1.91
CA ALA A 169 -6.65 8.99 3.10
C ALA A 169 -6.19 8.25 4.36
N THR A 170 -5.60 8.99 5.27
CA THR A 170 -5.17 8.51 6.59
C THR A 170 -5.95 9.18 7.73
N THR A 171 -6.74 10.19 7.41
CA THR A 171 -7.66 10.89 8.33
C THR A 171 -8.99 11.16 7.61
N PRO A 172 -10.08 11.44 8.37
CA PRO A 172 -11.35 11.86 7.77
C PRO A 172 -11.24 13.17 6.97
N ASP A 173 -10.44 14.13 7.43
CA ASP A 173 -10.23 15.40 6.74
C ASP A 173 -9.55 15.20 5.39
N GLU A 174 -8.57 14.30 5.30
CA GLU A 174 -7.96 13.90 4.02
C GLU A 174 -8.99 13.28 3.07
N ALA A 175 -9.91 12.46 3.58
CA ALA A 175 -10.97 11.86 2.80
C ALA A 175 -11.94 12.92 2.23
N ILE A 176 -12.31 13.92 3.02
CA ILE A 176 -13.14 15.05 2.59
C ILE A 176 -12.45 15.83 1.45
N VAL A 177 -11.15 16.12 1.61
CA VAL A 177 -10.39 16.84 0.58
C VAL A 177 -10.31 16.03 -0.72
N LEU A 178 -10.13 14.71 -0.63
CA LEU A 178 -10.12 13.81 -1.80
C LEU A 178 -11.48 13.80 -2.51
N GLU A 179 -12.59 13.71 -1.77
CA GLU A 179 -13.93 13.76 -2.34
C GLU A 179 -14.20 15.11 -3.03
N GLN A 180 -13.84 16.23 -2.39
CA GLN A 180 -13.96 17.56 -2.97
C GLN A 180 -13.14 17.75 -4.24
N ALA A 181 -11.99 17.08 -4.35
CA ALA A 181 -11.19 17.05 -5.57
C ALA A 181 -11.83 16.22 -6.70
N GLY A 182 -12.81 15.38 -6.38
CA GLY A 182 -13.57 14.58 -7.35
C GLY A 182 -13.04 13.18 -7.57
N VAL A 183 -12.40 12.57 -6.54
CA VAL A 183 -11.99 11.17 -6.57
C VAL A 183 -13.21 10.24 -6.63
N ASP A 184 -13.09 9.11 -7.32
CA ASP A 184 -14.19 8.14 -7.46
C ASP A 184 -14.33 7.20 -6.26
N VAL A 185 -13.21 6.82 -5.64
CA VAL A 185 -13.13 5.85 -4.54
C VAL A 185 -12.03 6.26 -3.57
N ILE A 186 -12.23 6.09 -2.27
CA ILE A 186 -11.26 6.41 -1.23
C ILE A 186 -10.78 5.15 -0.53
N VAL A 187 -9.46 5.03 -0.35
CA VAL A 187 -8.84 4.04 0.55
C VAL A 187 -8.62 4.69 1.91
N ALA A 188 -9.34 4.25 2.94
CA ALA A 188 -9.09 4.59 4.34
C ALA A 188 -7.97 3.69 4.88
N SER A 189 -6.76 4.23 5.00
CA SER A 189 -5.57 3.46 5.37
C SER A 189 -5.23 3.63 6.85
N GLY A 190 -5.51 2.62 7.67
CA GLY A 190 -5.16 2.57 9.07
C GLY A 190 -3.64 2.43 9.30
N PHE A 191 -3.18 2.80 10.51
CA PHE A 191 -1.73 2.77 10.83
C PHE A 191 -1.16 1.37 10.97
N GLU A 192 -1.98 0.34 10.98
CA GLU A 192 -1.57 -1.08 10.94
C GLU A 192 -0.99 -1.48 9.58
N ALA A 193 -1.24 -0.69 8.53
CA ALA A 193 -0.73 -0.97 7.18
C ALA A 193 0.80 -1.06 7.15
N GLY A 194 1.33 -2.00 6.38
CA GLY A 194 2.75 -2.08 6.05
C GLY A 194 3.15 -1.03 5.01
N GLY A 195 4.44 -0.73 4.95
CA GLY A 195 4.95 0.30 4.05
C GLY A 195 4.72 1.71 4.58
N HIS A 196 4.71 2.68 3.69
CA HIS A 196 4.67 4.10 4.02
C HIS A 196 3.30 4.56 4.51
N ARG A 197 3.32 5.46 5.49
CA ARG A 197 2.15 6.23 5.87
C ARG A 197 1.89 7.30 4.81
N GLY A 198 0.69 7.31 4.27
CA GLY A 198 0.34 8.14 3.11
C GLY A 198 -0.31 9.48 3.43
N SER A 199 -0.12 10.00 4.64
CA SER A 199 -0.70 11.28 5.08
C SER A 199 -0.20 12.47 4.24
N PHE A 200 -1.06 13.50 4.10
CA PHE A 200 -0.72 14.69 3.33
C PHE A 200 -1.26 16.01 3.92
N LEU A 201 -2.19 15.98 4.86
CA LEU A 201 -2.64 17.17 5.58
C LEU A 201 -1.93 17.32 6.93
N LEU A 202 -1.72 16.21 7.63
CA LEU A 202 -1.01 16.16 8.90
C LEU A 202 0.34 15.46 8.72
N SER A 203 1.22 15.63 9.70
CA SER A 203 2.43 14.80 9.77
C SER A 203 2.04 13.32 9.87
N SER A 204 2.92 12.44 9.42
CA SER A 204 2.65 11.00 9.47
C SER A 204 2.44 10.49 10.90
N GLU A 205 3.08 11.10 11.88
CA GLU A 205 2.97 10.79 13.31
C GLU A 205 1.62 11.21 13.89
N GLU A 206 1.07 12.33 13.45
CA GLU A 206 -0.25 12.83 13.89
C GLU A 206 -1.42 12.11 13.22
N SER A 207 -1.18 11.37 12.15
CA SER A 207 -2.19 10.64 11.38
C SER A 207 -2.30 9.15 11.76
N LEU A 208 -1.77 8.71 12.89
CA LEU A 208 -1.71 7.30 13.31
C LEU A 208 -3.03 6.81 13.92
N THR A 209 -4.11 6.81 13.13
CA THR A 209 -5.40 6.23 13.52
C THR A 209 -5.50 4.79 13.06
N GLY A 210 -5.95 3.88 13.94
CA GLY A 210 -6.15 2.46 13.64
C GLY A 210 -7.33 2.24 12.70
N THR A 211 -7.27 1.19 11.90
CA THR A 211 -8.29 0.85 10.88
C THR A 211 -9.70 0.74 11.47
N PHE A 212 -9.82 0.14 12.66
CA PHE A 212 -11.10 -0.02 13.34
C PHE A 212 -11.78 1.31 13.70
N SER A 213 -11.00 2.34 14.01
CA SER A 213 -11.49 3.68 14.33
C SER A 213 -11.59 4.58 13.09
N LEU A 214 -10.64 4.43 12.13
CA LEU A 214 -10.55 5.29 10.95
C LEU A 214 -11.70 5.03 9.97
N VAL A 215 -11.95 3.75 9.66
CA VAL A 215 -12.91 3.37 8.60
C VAL A 215 -14.29 3.96 8.83
N PRO A 216 -14.97 3.79 10.01
CA PRO A 216 -16.30 4.34 10.20
C PRO A 216 -16.31 5.87 10.16
N GLN A 217 -15.26 6.55 10.64
CA GLN A 217 -15.17 8.01 10.57
C GLN A 217 -15.06 8.50 9.14
N VAL A 218 -14.30 7.82 8.28
CA VAL A 218 -14.20 8.15 6.84
C VAL A 218 -15.54 7.86 6.14
N VAL A 219 -16.16 6.71 6.40
CA VAL A 219 -17.47 6.33 5.82
C VAL A 219 -18.56 7.34 6.17
N ASP A 220 -18.58 7.85 7.39
CA ASP A 220 -19.54 8.86 7.82
C ASP A 220 -19.25 10.25 7.25
N ALA A 221 -18.00 10.54 6.88
CA ALA A 221 -17.57 11.84 6.40
C ALA A 221 -17.73 12.07 4.89
N VAL A 222 -17.78 10.98 4.08
CA VAL A 222 -17.84 11.09 2.60
C VAL A 222 -18.98 10.27 2.01
N SER A 223 -19.37 10.61 0.76
CA SER A 223 -20.44 9.94 0.02
C SER A 223 -19.89 8.91 -0.99
N VAL A 224 -18.64 9.06 -1.42
CA VAL A 224 -17.98 8.13 -2.33
C VAL A 224 -17.68 6.80 -1.64
N PRO A 225 -17.61 5.66 -2.38
CA PRO A 225 -17.34 4.36 -1.79
C PRO A 225 -15.96 4.30 -1.13
N VAL A 226 -15.89 3.62 0.03
CA VAL A 226 -14.68 3.52 0.85
C VAL A 226 -14.13 2.10 0.84
N ILE A 227 -12.83 1.97 0.65
CA ILE A 227 -12.02 0.75 0.76
C ILE A 227 -11.25 0.81 2.08
N ALA A 228 -11.33 -0.22 2.92
CA ALA A 228 -10.50 -0.32 4.12
C ALA A 228 -9.12 -0.90 3.81
N ALA A 229 -8.06 -0.32 4.37
CA ALA A 229 -6.70 -0.84 4.27
C ALA A 229 -5.99 -0.79 5.63
N GLY A 230 -5.10 -1.76 5.87
CA GLY A 230 -4.36 -1.89 7.12
C GLY A 230 -4.95 -2.95 8.04
N GLY A 231 -4.11 -3.88 8.49
CA GLY A 231 -4.51 -4.94 9.42
C GLY A 231 -5.37 -6.06 8.83
N ILE A 232 -5.63 -6.08 7.53
CA ILE A 232 -6.50 -7.06 6.84
C ILE A 232 -5.63 -8.11 6.16
N ALA A 233 -5.82 -9.40 6.50
CA ALA A 233 -5.03 -10.50 5.93
C ALA A 233 -5.86 -11.79 5.68
N ASP A 234 -7.09 -11.88 6.19
CA ASP A 234 -7.99 -13.02 6.04
C ASP A 234 -9.46 -12.59 5.98
N ALA A 235 -10.38 -13.56 5.83
CA ALA A 235 -11.82 -13.32 5.71
C ALA A 235 -12.42 -12.60 6.93
N ARG A 236 -11.85 -12.77 8.14
CA ARG A 236 -12.30 -12.07 9.35
C ARG A 236 -12.11 -10.56 9.22
N GLY A 237 -10.94 -10.15 8.71
CA GLY A 237 -10.63 -8.76 8.46
C GLY A 237 -11.52 -8.14 7.38
N ILE A 238 -11.87 -8.88 6.33
CA ILE A 238 -12.79 -8.44 5.28
C ILE A 238 -14.18 -8.15 5.87
N LEU A 239 -14.73 -9.10 6.64
CA LEU A 239 -16.04 -8.94 7.25
C LEU A 239 -16.07 -7.82 8.29
N ALA A 240 -15.02 -7.68 9.09
CA ALA A 240 -14.90 -6.57 10.03
C ALA A 240 -14.88 -5.21 9.30
N ALA A 241 -14.15 -5.09 8.19
CA ALA A 241 -14.14 -3.88 7.37
C ALA A 241 -15.52 -3.53 6.82
N PHE A 242 -16.28 -4.53 6.35
CA PHE A 242 -17.65 -4.33 5.87
C PHE A 242 -18.61 -3.96 7.00
N ALA A 243 -18.46 -4.56 8.20
CA ALA A 243 -19.24 -4.17 9.37
C ALA A 243 -18.97 -2.72 9.81
N LEU A 244 -17.78 -2.19 9.54
CA LEU A 244 -17.41 -0.79 9.77
C LEU A 244 -17.90 0.16 8.65
N GLY A 245 -18.57 -0.36 7.61
CA GLY A 245 -19.14 0.41 6.51
C GLY A 245 -18.29 0.51 5.26
N ALA A 246 -17.10 -0.11 5.21
CA ALA A 246 -16.33 -0.19 3.97
C ALA A 246 -17.04 -1.06 2.92
N GLU A 247 -16.80 -0.77 1.65
CA GLU A 247 -17.38 -1.49 0.52
C GLU A 247 -16.34 -2.27 -0.29
N GLY A 248 -15.13 -2.31 0.20
CA GLY A 248 -14.01 -3.08 -0.32
C GLY A 248 -12.85 -3.09 0.65
N VAL A 249 -11.87 -3.92 0.37
CA VAL A 249 -10.64 -4.03 1.16
C VAL A 249 -9.41 -3.95 0.28
N GLN A 250 -8.35 -3.29 0.79
CA GLN A 250 -7.03 -3.31 0.17
C GLN A 250 -6.07 -4.09 1.06
N ILE A 251 -5.49 -5.15 0.52
CA ILE A 251 -4.60 -6.08 1.20
C ILE A 251 -3.20 -5.95 0.61
N GLY A 252 -2.19 -5.68 1.43
CA GLY A 252 -0.79 -5.54 0.99
C GLY A 252 0.05 -6.76 1.38
N THR A 253 0.33 -6.94 2.67
CA THR A 253 1.32 -7.87 3.18
C THR A 253 1.04 -9.34 2.85
N ALA A 254 -0.22 -9.76 2.82
CA ALA A 254 -0.55 -11.13 2.44
C ALA A 254 -0.19 -11.41 0.97
N PHE A 255 -0.41 -10.45 0.06
CA PHE A 255 0.06 -10.56 -1.33
C PHE A 255 1.59 -10.43 -1.45
N LEU A 256 2.25 -9.67 -0.56
CA LEU A 256 3.70 -9.56 -0.54
C LEU A 256 4.37 -10.90 -0.19
N ALA A 257 3.69 -11.77 0.57
CA ALA A 257 4.15 -13.13 0.89
C ALA A 257 4.07 -14.09 -0.32
N CYS A 258 3.34 -13.74 -1.38
CA CYS A 258 3.16 -14.59 -2.55
C CYS A 258 4.38 -14.55 -3.50
N GLU A 259 4.63 -15.66 -4.19
CA GLU A 259 5.76 -15.82 -5.13
C GLU A 259 5.66 -14.92 -6.36
N GLU A 260 4.45 -14.48 -6.70
CA GLU A 260 4.22 -13.53 -7.78
C GLU A 260 4.65 -12.11 -7.41
N SER A 261 4.88 -11.80 -6.12
CA SER A 261 5.39 -10.49 -5.70
C SER A 261 6.87 -10.31 -6.07
N GLY A 262 7.33 -9.06 -6.06
CA GLY A 262 8.75 -8.73 -6.20
C GLY A 262 9.57 -8.88 -4.92
N ALA A 263 8.99 -9.39 -3.83
CA ALA A 263 9.71 -9.63 -2.60
C ALA A 263 10.69 -10.81 -2.77
N ILE A 264 11.92 -10.62 -2.33
CA ILE A 264 12.92 -11.70 -2.28
C ILE A 264 12.51 -12.79 -1.28
N ALA A 265 13.04 -14.00 -1.43
CA ALA A 265 12.72 -15.14 -0.56
C ALA A 265 12.93 -14.82 0.92
N LEU A 266 14.00 -14.11 1.29
CA LEU A 266 14.26 -13.68 2.66
C LEU A 266 13.10 -12.84 3.26
N HIS A 267 12.53 -11.94 2.47
CA HIS A 267 11.41 -11.09 2.89
C HIS A 267 10.13 -11.93 3.04
N ARG A 268 9.80 -12.75 2.05
CA ARG A 268 8.63 -13.65 2.13
C ARG A 268 8.72 -14.59 3.32
N ASN A 269 9.90 -15.21 3.54
CA ASN A 269 10.15 -16.08 4.69
C ASN A 269 10.01 -15.33 6.03
N ALA A 270 10.46 -14.06 6.11
CA ALA A 270 10.29 -13.26 7.30
C ALA A 270 8.80 -12.99 7.60
N ILE A 271 7.97 -12.70 6.58
CA ILE A 271 6.52 -12.52 6.72
C ILE A 271 5.85 -13.81 7.22
N LEU A 272 6.20 -14.95 6.65
CA LEU A 272 5.61 -16.25 6.97
C LEU A 272 6.13 -16.87 8.28
N SER A 273 7.14 -16.26 8.90
CA SER A 273 7.75 -16.70 10.14
C SER A 273 7.19 -16.00 11.38
N GLY A 274 7.57 -16.50 12.56
CA GLY A 274 7.24 -15.85 13.84
C GLY A 274 7.84 -14.44 13.99
N LYS A 275 8.82 -14.02 13.19
CA LYS A 275 9.39 -12.66 13.18
C LYS A 275 8.33 -11.60 12.84
N ALA A 276 7.36 -11.93 11.99
CA ALA A 276 6.29 -11.02 11.58
C ALA A 276 5.27 -10.66 12.69
N ARG A 277 5.35 -11.29 13.85
CA ARG A 277 4.52 -10.92 15.03
C ARG A 277 4.84 -9.53 15.56
N ARG A 278 6.06 -9.03 15.33
CA ARG A 278 6.51 -7.72 15.80
C ARG A 278 6.87 -6.85 14.60
N THR A 279 6.09 -5.80 14.38
CA THR A 279 6.38 -4.73 13.43
C THR A 279 6.64 -3.42 14.16
N GLY A 280 7.35 -2.51 13.53
CA GLY A 280 7.65 -1.18 14.06
C GLY A 280 7.52 -0.11 13.00
N LEU A 281 7.28 1.12 13.44
CA LEU A 281 7.34 2.31 12.61
C LEU A 281 8.77 2.84 12.57
N THR A 282 9.20 3.36 11.42
CA THR A 282 10.51 3.96 11.23
C THR A 282 10.53 4.94 10.06
N ARG A 283 11.27 6.02 10.19
CA ARG A 283 11.70 6.86 9.06
C ARG A 283 13.01 6.35 8.45
N GLY A 284 13.70 5.49 9.18
CA GLY A 284 15.04 4.99 8.83
C GLY A 284 15.12 4.27 7.49
N PHE A 285 14.02 3.72 6.99
CA PHE A 285 14.04 2.99 5.72
C PHE A 285 14.12 3.90 4.49
N THR A 286 13.49 5.08 4.53
CA THR A 286 13.42 5.92 3.32
C THR A 286 13.44 7.42 3.59
N GLY A 287 13.30 7.86 4.83
CA GLY A 287 13.05 9.24 5.22
C GLY A 287 11.59 9.49 5.63
N ARG A 288 10.63 8.83 5.01
CA ARG A 288 9.20 8.89 5.36
C ARG A 288 8.82 7.80 6.35
N LEU A 289 7.87 8.10 7.23
CA LEU A 289 7.38 7.14 8.22
C LEU A 289 6.75 5.93 7.52
N ALA A 290 7.19 4.75 7.93
CA ALA A 290 6.74 3.50 7.32
C ALA A 290 6.78 2.36 8.35
N ARG A 291 6.07 1.26 8.07
CA ARG A 291 6.02 0.09 8.93
C ARG A 291 6.70 -1.11 8.28
N GLY A 292 7.54 -1.79 9.05
CA GLY A 292 8.18 -3.05 8.66
C GLY A 292 8.31 -4.02 9.83
N ILE A 293 8.78 -5.24 9.56
CA ILE A 293 9.14 -6.24 10.59
C ILE A 293 10.29 -5.67 11.42
N HIS A 294 10.18 -5.79 12.74
CA HIS A 294 11.22 -5.35 13.65
C HIS A 294 12.45 -6.26 13.52
N ASN A 295 13.54 -5.70 13.06
CA ASN A 295 14.84 -6.36 12.90
C ASN A 295 15.97 -5.43 13.38
N GLN A 296 17.23 -5.86 13.24
CA GLN A 296 18.39 -5.09 13.66
C GLN A 296 18.45 -3.72 12.97
N LEU A 297 18.26 -3.67 11.64
CA LEU A 297 18.28 -2.41 10.87
C LEU A 297 17.26 -1.40 11.40
N LEU A 298 16.01 -1.82 11.59
CA LEU A 298 14.96 -0.95 12.12
C LEU A 298 15.31 -0.46 13.53
N ALA A 299 15.80 -1.34 14.39
CA ALA A 299 16.17 -0.99 15.77
C ALA A 299 17.31 0.02 15.82
N GLU A 300 18.33 -0.16 14.97
CA GLU A 300 19.48 0.75 14.92
C GLU A 300 19.13 2.12 14.37
N LEU A 301 18.35 2.17 13.30
CA LEU A 301 17.93 3.45 12.70
C LEU A 301 16.91 4.23 13.56
N ASN A 302 16.26 3.57 14.51
CA ASN A 302 15.36 4.23 15.47
C ASN A 302 16.04 4.61 16.80
N ARG A 303 17.37 4.42 16.94
CA ARG A 303 18.09 4.85 18.15
C ARG A 303 18.07 6.38 18.29
N PRO A 304 17.94 6.89 19.51
CA PRO A 304 18.07 8.33 19.76
C PRO A 304 19.38 8.87 19.21
N GLY A 305 19.32 10.03 18.54
CA GLY A 305 20.49 10.70 17.98
C GLY A 305 20.92 10.20 16.58
N VAL A 306 20.29 9.17 16.04
CA VAL A 306 20.51 8.78 14.64
C VAL A 306 19.82 9.78 13.71
N GLU A 307 20.61 10.42 12.85
CA GLU A 307 20.09 11.35 11.85
C GLU A 307 19.55 10.58 10.64
N ILE A 308 18.32 10.89 10.24
CA ILE A 308 17.66 10.29 9.08
C ILE A 308 17.49 11.36 8.00
N LEU A 309 17.95 11.07 6.80
CA LEU A 309 17.79 11.96 5.66
C LEU A 309 16.33 12.04 5.20
N PRO A 310 15.89 13.20 4.68
CA PRO A 310 14.57 13.32 4.07
C PRO A 310 14.43 12.40 2.85
N TYR A 311 13.19 12.01 2.54
CA TYR A 311 12.88 11.23 1.34
C TYR A 311 13.20 12.03 0.07
N PRO A 312 13.85 11.45 -0.94
CA PRO A 312 14.23 10.05 -1.08
C PRO A 312 15.70 9.74 -0.71
N LEU A 313 16.45 10.68 -0.13
CA LEU A 313 17.90 10.54 0.10
C LEU A 313 18.24 9.35 1.01
N GLN A 314 17.46 9.14 2.08
CA GLN A 314 17.63 7.99 2.97
C GLN A 314 17.49 6.65 2.24
N ARG A 315 16.55 6.56 1.30
CA ARG A 315 16.38 5.37 0.45
C ARG A 315 17.62 5.10 -0.40
N PHE A 316 18.22 6.15 -0.97
CA PHE A 316 19.43 6.00 -1.78
C PHE A 316 20.64 5.60 -0.94
N LEU A 317 20.75 6.15 0.28
CA LEU A 317 21.79 5.79 1.23
C LEU A 317 21.73 4.29 1.57
N LEU A 318 20.54 3.74 1.82
CA LEU A 318 20.36 2.34 2.16
C LEU A 318 20.55 1.35 1.00
N LYS A 319 20.48 1.80 -0.25
CA LYS A 319 20.50 0.92 -1.42
C LYS A 319 21.73 0.01 -1.46
N ASN A 320 22.90 0.53 -1.08
CA ASN A 320 24.14 -0.26 -1.05
C ASN A 320 24.06 -1.34 0.04
N LEU A 321 23.71 -0.98 1.27
CA LEU A 321 23.55 -1.93 2.38
C LEU A 321 22.55 -3.02 2.04
N THR A 322 21.39 -2.66 1.48
CA THR A 322 20.35 -3.62 1.07
C THR A 322 20.92 -4.66 0.11
N SER A 323 21.63 -4.22 -0.94
CA SER A 323 22.20 -5.14 -1.92
C SER A 323 23.30 -6.05 -1.32
N LEU A 324 24.07 -5.56 -0.37
CA LEU A 324 25.08 -6.35 0.37
C LEU A 324 24.40 -7.38 1.28
N ALA A 325 23.39 -6.97 2.03
CA ALA A 325 22.65 -7.83 2.94
C ALA A 325 21.90 -8.95 2.19
N GLU A 326 21.34 -8.66 1.02
CA GLU A 326 20.72 -9.67 0.13
C GLU A 326 21.74 -10.73 -0.29
N ARG A 327 22.92 -10.35 -0.78
CA ARG A 327 23.98 -11.27 -1.16
C ARG A 327 24.48 -12.11 0.00
N ALA A 328 24.57 -11.51 1.19
CA ALA A 328 24.98 -12.19 2.42
C ALA A 328 23.86 -13.00 3.07
N GLN A 329 22.66 -13.06 2.49
CA GLN A 329 21.47 -13.72 3.05
C GLN A 329 21.13 -13.25 4.47
N ASN A 330 21.38 -11.96 4.77
CA ASN A 330 21.17 -11.37 6.10
C ASN A 330 19.88 -10.55 6.14
N ALA A 331 18.78 -11.20 6.53
CA ALA A 331 17.46 -10.55 6.66
C ALA A 331 17.41 -9.46 7.74
N ASP A 332 18.31 -9.49 8.73
CA ASP A 332 18.28 -8.52 9.83
C ASP A 332 18.78 -7.11 9.42
N LEU A 333 19.42 -7.01 8.25
CA LEU A 333 19.87 -5.74 7.65
C LEU A 333 19.03 -5.33 6.43
N LEU A 334 17.85 -5.91 6.22
CA LEU A 334 16.94 -5.60 5.11
C LEU A 334 15.74 -4.74 5.56
N GLN A 335 15.21 -3.99 4.63
CA GLN A 335 13.94 -3.27 4.78
C GLN A 335 12.79 -4.27 4.58
N LEU A 336 12.30 -4.87 5.66
CA LEU A 336 11.28 -5.92 5.63
C LEU A 336 9.87 -5.29 5.83
N TRP A 337 9.29 -4.78 4.76
CA TRP A 337 7.97 -4.15 4.78
C TRP A 337 6.88 -5.12 5.20
N ALA A 338 6.08 -4.76 6.20
CA ALA A 338 4.96 -5.59 6.65
C ALA A 338 4.00 -4.81 7.54
N GLY A 339 2.70 -5.08 7.42
CA GLY A 339 1.66 -4.60 8.33
C GLY A 339 1.56 -5.44 9.60
N GLN A 340 0.76 -4.97 10.56
CA GLN A 340 0.63 -5.62 11.87
C GLN A 340 -0.03 -7.00 11.80
N SER A 341 -0.82 -7.29 10.76
CA SER A 341 -1.42 -8.61 10.54
C SER A 341 -0.54 -9.56 9.69
N ALA A 342 0.73 -9.23 9.47
CA ALA A 342 1.65 -10.05 8.68
C ALA A 342 1.70 -11.50 9.14
N ASN A 343 1.68 -11.74 10.45
CA ASN A 343 1.69 -13.08 11.04
C ASN A 343 0.46 -13.95 10.72
N LEU A 344 -0.60 -13.37 10.13
CA LEU A 344 -1.77 -14.10 9.65
C LEU A 344 -1.61 -14.58 8.19
N SER A 345 -0.57 -14.13 7.48
CA SER A 345 -0.30 -14.58 6.11
C SER A 345 0.11 -16.06 6.09
N ARG A 346 -0.53 -16.86 5.23
CA ARG A 346 -0.33 -18.32 5.17
C ARG A 346 -0.12 -18.83 3.75
N HIS A 347 -0.48 -18.05 2.75
CA HIS A 347 -0.44 -18.44 1.34
C HIS A 347 0.78 -17.85 0.65
N THR A 348 1.38 -18.64 -0.23
CA THR A 348 2.53 -18.26 -1.06
C THR A 348 2.19 -18.10 -2.53
N ASP A 349 0.92 -18.29 -2.89
CA ASP A 349 0.36 -18.14 -4.24
C ASP A 349 -0.82 -17.16 -4.18
N ALA A 350 -0.85 -16.17 -5.07
CA ALA A 350 -1.84 -15.10 -5.04
C ALA A 350 -3.26 -15.60 -5.34
N THR A 351 -3.41 -16.59 -6.22
CA THR A 351 -4.70 -17.20 -6.55
C THR A 351 -5.23 -18.03 -5.39
N ALA A 352 -4.36 -18.83 -4.74
CA ALA A 352 -4.72 -19.58 -3.56
C ALA A 352 -5.12 -18.68 -2.38
N LEU A 353 -4.42 -17.55 -2.19
CA LEU A 353 -4.79 -16.53 -1.21
C LEU A 353 -6.21 -16.01 -1.49
N LEU A 354 -6.48 -15.55 -2.72
CA LEU A 354 -7.79 -15.02 -3.09
C LEU A 354 -8.91 -16.06 -2.95
N GLN A 355 -8.63 -17.29 -3.33
CA GLN A 355 -9.58 -18.39 -3.18
C GLN A 355 -9.94 -18.66 -1.70
N ALA A 356 -8.94 -18.63 -0.82
CA ALA A 356 -9.17 -18.76 0.62
C ALA A 356 -9.97 -17.55 1.15
N LEU A 357 -9.58 -16.32 0.81
CA LEU A 357 -10.31 -15.11 1.22
C LEU A 357 -11.78 -15.15 0.84
N VAL A 358 -12.10 -15.60 -0.38
CA VAL A 358 -13.48 -15.65 -0.88
C VAL A 358 -14.27 -16.81 -0.27
N SER A 359 -13.70 -18.01 -0.19
CA SER A 359 -14.40 -19.21 0.28
C SER A 359 -14.66 -19.19 1.79
N GLU A 360 -13.79 -18.57 2.58
CA GLU A 360 -13.91 -18.53 4.04
C GLU A 360 -14.93 -17.49 4.55
N ILE A 361 -15.34 -16.52 3.72
CA ILE A 361 -16.25 -15.43 4.14
C ILE A 361 -17.56 -16.00 4.71
N SER A 362 -18.17 -16.97 4.04
CA SER A 362 -19.45 -17.56 4.49
C SER A 362 -19.30 -18.30 5.82
N ALA A 363 -18.18 -18.99 6.02
CA ALA A 363 -17.90 -19.70 7.26
C ALA A 363 -17.70 -18.75 8.44
N VAL A 364 -17.02 -17.61 8.21
CA VAL A 364 -16.79 -16.59 9.24
C VAL A 364 -18.08 -15.79 9.53
N ALA A 365 -18.89 -15.51 8.50
CA ALA A 365 -20.14 -14.77 8.66
C ALA A 365 -21.23 -15.58 9.41
N GLY A 366 -21.26 -16.90 9.26
CA GLY A 366 -22.29 -17.78 9.81
C GLY A 366 -22.56 -17.58 11.30
N PRO A 367 -21.56 -17.64 12.20
CA PRO A 367 -21.74 -17.40 13.63
C PRO A 367 -22.29 -16.01 13.95
N VAL A 368 -21.78 -14.95 13.31
CA VAL A 368 -22.22 -13.55 13.53
C VAL A 368 -23.69 -13.38 13.13
N LEU A 369 -24.08 -13.90 11.98
CA LEU A 369 -25.45 -13.88 11.50
C LEU A 369 -26.38 -14.76 12.38
N GLY A 370 -25.86 -15.84 12.93
CA GLY A 370 -26.57 -16.68 13.89
C GLY A 370 -26.95 -15.92 15.16
N TRP A 371 -26.06 -15.14 15.73
CA TRP A 371 -26.36 -14.29 16.89
C TRP A 371 -27.43 -13.23 16.57
N ALA A 372 -27.34 -12.59 15.41
CA ALA A 372 -28.32 -11.58 15.01
C ALA A 372 -29.75 -12.19 14.88
N ARG A 373 -29.88 -13.42 14.36
CA ARG A 373 -31.17 -14.12 14.28
C ARG A 373 -31.70 -14.51 15.66
N GLN A 374 -30.88 -15.01 16.58
CA GLN A 374 -31.27 -15.34 17.94
C GLN A 374 -31.72 -14.09 18.71
N ALA A 375 -31.00 -12.95 18.55
CA ALA A 375 -31.36 -11.68 19.20
C ALA A 375 -32.67 -11.08 18.65
N SER A 376 -33.03 -11.35 17.39
CA SER A 376 -34.29 -10.87 16.77
C SER A 376 -35.50 -11.78 17.05
N GLY A 377 -35.36 -12.90 17.75
CA GLY A 377 -36.45 -13.81 18.09
C GLY A 377 -37.11 -14.53 16.89
N LYS A 378 -36.38 -14.63 15.76
CA LYS A 378 -36.82 -15.31 14.53
C LYS A 378 -35.96 -16.52 14.23
#